data_53cab2b8363a8a6205bd8aeccfa28910
#
_entry.id   53cab2b8363a8a6205bd8aeccfa28910
#
_cell.length_a   1.000
_cell.length_b   1.000
_cell.length_c   1.000
_cell.angle_alpha   90.00
_cell.angle_beta   90.00
_cell.angle_gamma   90.00
#
_symmetry.space_group_name_H-M   'P 1'
#
loop_
_entity.id
_entity.type
_entity.pdbx_description
1 polymer ?
#
loop_
_entity_poly.entity_id
_entity_poly.type
_entity_poly.pdbx_seq_one_letter_code
_entity_poly.pdbx_strand_id
1 'polypeptide(L)'
;MEKRVFRRKIYNAIGEWKRKSNGQTALLIEGARRIGKSTIVEKFAQEEYRSYILIDFNKASQEVKSLFNDLMDLDFIFLRLQQIYSKILYDRQSVIIFDEVQTCPKARQAIKYLVQDGRYDYIETGSLISIKKNTEGITIPSEEDRIQMYPMDYEEFRWALGDTATFPLLQIFWDKKMPLGAAHREAQKNLRLYMLVGGMPQAVNAYIDTNNLKAVDEAKRRIIRLYEEDFIKIDPTERVSKLFMSIPSILARNVSRYVPSSVIGEVEENKEMELLKSLEDSKTVNMSHHADDPNVGLPTTANYDKFKLYVCDTGLFITLAFWDKDFTENVIYDKLLTDKLPVNLGYVYENLIAQMLVASGNKLFYHTWPKDEKHYYEVDFLLSRGAKLCPVEVKSSGYKAHASLDAFSAKYSSRIKDRYLIYTKDFAREEETLYVPAYMTPLL
;
A
#
# COMPACT_ATOMS: atom_id res chain seq x y z
N MET A 1 -3.22 -27.65 -8.61
CA MET A 1 -2.95 -26.48 -9.49
C MET A 1 -1.70 -25.77 -8.97
N GLU A 2 -0.76 -25.50 -9.84
CA GLU A 2 0.42 -24.71 -9.50
C GLU A 2 0.00 -23.30 -9.09
N LYS A 3 0.58 -22.78 -8.01
CA LYS A 3 0.20 -21.48 -7.45
C LYS A 3 0.68 -20.38 -8.41
N ARG A 4 -0.24 -19.59 -9.00
CA ARG A 4 0.11 -18.48 -9.89
C ARG A 4 0.94 -17.46 -9.14
N VAL A 5 2.10 -17.11 -9.66
CA VAL A 5 2.98 -16.07 -9.15
C VAL A 5 2.93 -14.87 -10.08
N PHE A 6 2.42 -13.76 -9.61
CA PHE A 6 2.32 -12.53 -10.39
C PHE A 6 3.66 -11.82 -10.52
N ARG A 7 3.89 -11.16 -11.66
CA ARG A 7 4.98 -10.21 -11.83
C ARG A 7 4.75 -9.00 -10.91
N ARG A 8 5.77 -8.62 -10.14
CA ARG A 8 5.70 -7.52 -9.17
C ARG A 8 6.91 -6.61 -9.33
N LYS A 9 6.70 -5.29 -9.22
CA LYS A 9 7.78 -4.28 -9.29
C LYS A 9 8.82 -4.46 -8.20
N ILE A 10 8.40 -4.91 -7.02
CA ILE A 10 9.29 -5.17 -5.89
C ILE A 10 10.38 -6.21 -6.22
N TYR A 11 10.17 -7.11 -7.17
CA TYR A 11 11.20 -8.06 -7.62
C TYR A 11 12.49 -7.34 -8.04
N ASN A 12 12.36 -6.28 -8.82
CA ASN A 12 13.52 -5.47 -9.24
C ASN A 12 14.17 -4.75 -8.05
N ALA A 13 13.37 -4.25 -7.09
CA ALA A 13 13.89 -3.60 -5.89
C ALA A 13 14.69 -4.57 -5.00
N ILE A 14 14.25 -5.84 -4.88
CA ILE A 14 15.00 -6.89 -4.19
C ILE A 14 16.33 -7.14 -4.93
N GLY A 15 16.32 -7.21 -6.26
CA GLY A 15 17.53 -7.36 -7.08
C GLY A 15 18.51 -6.19 -6.93
N GLU A 16 18.00 -4.96 -6.80
CA GLU A 16 18.84 -3.79 -6.51
C GLU A 16 19.48 -3.87 -5.12
N TRP A 17 18.71 -4.25 -4.11
CA TRP A 17 19.23 -4.47 -2.76
C TRP A 17 20.34 -5.52 -2.78
N LYS A 18 20.12 -6.69 -3.38
CA LYS A 18 21.11 -7.76 -3.49
C LYS A 18 22.46 -7.24 -4.04
N ARG A 19 22.40 -6.43 -5.11
CA ARG A 19 23.61 -5.85 -5.72
C ARG A 19 24.29 -4.80 -4.85
N LYS A 20 23.50 -3.91 -4.21
CA LYS A 20 24.01 -2.77 -3.42
C LYS A 20 24.50 -3.23 -2.06
N SER A 21 23.76 -4.04 -1.35
CA SER A 21 24.11 -4.56 -0.03
C SER A 21 25.32 -5.49 -0.09
N ASN A 22 25.40 -6.32 -1.11
CA ASN A 22 26.47 -7.32 -1.26
C ASN A 22 26.73 -8.11 0.05
N GLY A 23 25.66 -8.44 0.78
CA GLY A 23 25.70 -9.18 2.04
C GLY A 23 26.00 -8.35 3.29
N GLN A 24 26.08 -7.04 3.18
CA GLN A 24 26.33 -6.16 4.34
C GLN A 24 25.07 -5.84 5.16
N THR A 25 23.89 -6.07 4.58
CA THR A 25 22.61 -5.87 5.24
C THR A 25 21.65 -7.01 4.91
N ALA A 26 20.74 -7.33 5.83
CA ALA A 26 19.56 -8.12 5.54
C ALA A 26 18.47 -7.23 4.89
N LEU A 27 17.47 -7.83 4.27
CA LEU A 27 16.32 -7.14 3.71
C LEU A 27 15.04 -7.47 4.46
N LEU A 28 14.39 -6.50 5.08
CA LEU A 28 13.04 -6.64 5.61
C LEU A 28 12.01 -6.13 4.59
N ILE A 29 11.09 -7.00 4.18
CA ILE A 29 9.94 -6.63 3.34
C ILE A 29 8.70 -6.46 4.21
N GLU A 30 8.31 -5.20 4.38
CA GLU A 30 7.13 -4.80 5.12
C GLU A 30 5.91 -4.64 4.21
N GLY A 31 4.71 -4.78 4.75
CA GLY A 31 3.46 -4.51 4.04
C GLY A 31 2.28 -5.28 4.60
N ALA A 32 1.08 -4.95 4.16
CA ALA A 32 -0.15 -5.55 4.63
C ALA A 32 -0.14 -7.09 4.47
N ARG A 33 -0.94 -7.75 5.27
CA ARG A 33 -1.11 -9.20 5.13
C ARG A 33 -1.78 -9.54 3.79
N ARG A 34 -1.42 -10.69 3.18
CA ARG A 34 -2.01 -11.23 1.94
C ARG A 34 -1.66 -10.48 0.64
N ILE A 35 -0.68 -9.59 0.63
CA ILE A 35 -0.22 -8.91 -0.60
C ILE A 35 0.80 -9.72 -1.41
N GLY A 36 1.25 -10.89 -0.91
CA GLY A 36 2.12 -11.81 -1.64
C GLY A 36 3.61 -11.71 -1.31
N LYS A 37 4.00 -11.18 -0.14
CA LYS A 37 5.41 -11.04 0.29
C LYS A 37 6.20 -12.34 0.19
N SER A 38 5.79 -13.38 0.93
CA SER A 38 6.48 -14.68 0.94
C SER A 38 6.58 -15.29 -0.45
N THR A 39 5.53 -15.16 -1.27
CA THR A 39 5.49 -15.70 -2.64
C THR A 39 6.52 -15.05 -3.55
N ILE A 40 6.67 -13.72 -3.51
CA ILE A 40 7.62 -13.03 -4.39
C ILE A 40 9.07 -13.21 -3.93
N VAL A 41 9.29 -13.27 -2.60
CA VAL A 41 10.63 -13.55 -2.05
C VAL A 41 11.08 -14.95 -2.38
N GLU A 42 10.21 -15.96 -2.24
CA GLU A 42 10.52 -17.33 -2.61
C GLU A 42 10.82 -17.45 -4.10
N LYS A 43 10.02 -16.82 -4.98
CA LYS A 43 10.28 -16.76 -6.41
C LYS A 43 11.64 -16.12 -6.71
N PHE A 44 11.94 -15.00 -6.09
CA PHE A 44 13.21 -14.32 -6.23
C PHE A 44 14.39 -15.22 -5.81
N ALA A 45 14.24 -15.92 -4.67
CA ALA A 45 15.27 -16.84 -4.19
C ALA A 45 15.49 -18.02 -5.15
N GLN A 46 14.43 -18.57 -5.75
CA GLN A 46 14.50 -19.64 -6.73
C GLN A 46 15.22 -19.25 -8.01
N GLU A 47 15.06 -18.01 -8.46
CA GLU A 47 15.60 -17.53 -9.74
C GLU A 47 17.01 -16.90 -9.61
N GLU A 48 17.31 -16.29 -8.46
CA GLU A 48 18.50 -15.44 -8.28
C GLU A 48 19.58 -16.05 -7.38
N TYR A 49 19.32 -17.19 -6.74
CA TYR A 49 20.27 -17.88 -5.87
C TYR A 49 20.44 -19.34 -6.27
N ARG A 50 21.64 -19.87 -6.03
CA ARG A 50 21.93 -21.28 -6.26
C ARG A 50 21.13 -22.21 -5.36
N SER A 51 20.90 -21.78 -4.11
CA SER A 51 20.04 -22.48 -3.17
C SER A 51 19.42 -21.51 -2.16
N TYR A 52 18.34 -21.93 -1.52
CA TYR A 52 17.70 -21.15 -0.46
C TYR A 52 17.08 -22.06 0.61
N ILE A 53 16.95 -21.52 1.82
CA ILE A 53 16.14 -22.09 2.89
C ILE A 53 15.05 -21.06 3.21
N LEU A 54 13.78 -21.51 3.19
CA LEU A 54 12.64 -20.71 3.65
C LEU A 54 12.16 -21.26 4.98
N ILE A 55 12.25 -20.46 6.03
CA ILE A 55 11.79 -20.75 7.38
C ILE A 55 10.47 -19.99 7.61
N ASP A 56 9.34 -20.67 7.47
CA ASP A 56 8.02 -20.13 7.87
C ASP A 56 7.87 -20.32 9.40
N PHE A 57 8.11 -19.25 10.16
CA PHE A 57 8.10 -19.32 11.63
C PHE A 57 6.71 -19.59 12.22
N ASN A 58 5.62 -19.46 11.46
CA ASN A 58 4.30 -19.92 11.90
C ASN A 58 4.21 -21.45 11.94
N LYS A 59 4.98 -22.14 11.07
CA LYS A 59 4.96 -23.60 10.94
C LYS A 59 6.22 -24.27 11.47
N ALA A 60 7.29 -23.51 11.66
CA ALA A 60 8.58 -24.04 12.12
C ALA A 60 8.46 -24.77 13.45
N SER A 61 9.13 -25.92 13.54
CA SER A 61 9.21 -26.70 14.77
C SER A 61 9.89 -25.93 15.90
N GLN A 62 9.65 -26.35 17.14
CA GLN A 62 10.35 -25.76 18.29
C GLN A 62 11.86 -25.97 18.19
N GLU A 63 12.30 -27.06 17.56
CA GLU A 63 13.72 -27.33 17.30
C GLU A 63 14.32 -26.20 16.45
N VAL A 64 13.70 -25.84 15.32
CA VAL A 64 14.17 -24.75 14.45
C VAL A 64 14.18 -23.41 15.20
N LYS A 65 13.12 -23.10 15.96
CA LYS A 65 13.05 -21.84 16.72
C LYS A 65 14.13 -21.75 17.80
N SER A 66 14.45 -22.87 18.43
CA SER A 66 15.45 -22.94 19.50
C SER A 66 16.90 -22.74 19.00
N LEU A 67 17.19 -22.98 17.71
CA LEU A 67 18.51 -22.73 17.14
C LEU A 67 18.95 -21.26 17.29
N PHE A 68 17.99 -20.33 17.34
CA PHE A 68 18.28 -18.90 17.47
C PHE A 68 18.38 -18.42 18.93
N ASN A 69 18.30 -19.33 19.91
CA ASN A 69 18.48 -18.98 21.32
C ASN A 69 19.94 -18.82 21.70
N ASP A 70 20.84 -19.54 21.04
CA ASP A 70 22.29 -19.49 21.26
C ASP A 70 22.99 -19.25 19.90
N LEU A 71 23.67 -18.13 19.82
CA LEU A 71 24.34 -17.65 18.61
C LEU A 71 25.86 -17.80 18.70
N MET A 72 26.38 -18.51 19.71
CA MET A 72 27.82 -18.71 19.90
C MET A 72 28.44 -19.61 18.83
N ASP A 73 27.65 -20.52 18.25
CA ASP A 73 28.10 -21.45 17.20
C ASP A 73 27.19 -21.36 15.98
N LEU A 74 27.51 -20.43 15.06
CA LEU A 74 26.77 -20.25 13.81
C LEU A 74 26.97 -21.44 12.85
N ASP A 75 28.10 -22.14 12.90
CA ASP A 75 28.36 -23.32 12.08
C ASP A 75 27.37 -24.44 12.43
N PHE A 76 27.12 -24.66 13.73
CA PHE A 76 26.13 -25.61 14.18
C PHE A 76 24.72 -25.22 13.68
N ILE A 77 24.34 -23.95 13.78
CA ILE A 77 23.05 -23.46 13.29
C ILE A 77 22.88 -23.77 11.81
N PHE A 78 23.86 -23.41 10.99
CA PHE A 78 23.76 -23.64 9.55
C PHE A 78 23.76 -25.12 9.16
N LEU A 79 24.56 -25.94 9.83
CA LEU A 79 24.54 -27.39 9.62
C LEU A 79 23.17 -28.01 9.96
N ARG A 80 22.57 -27.60 11.08
CA ARG A 80 21.24 -28.07 11.48
C ARG A 80 20.15 -27.61 10.52
N LEU A 81 20.17 -26.35 10.07
CA LEU A 81 19.24 -25.84 9.06
C LEU A 81 19.35 -26.62 7.75
N GLN A 82 20.58 -26.85 7.25
CA GLN A 82 20.79 -27.66 6.05
C GLN A 82 20.25 -29.07 6.19
N GLN A 83 20.46 -29.69 7.34
CA GLN A 83 19.95 -31.04 7.64
C GLN A 83 18.42 -31.08 7.70
N ILE A 84 17.79 -30.17 8.45
CA ILE A 84 16.32 -30.13 8.64
C ILE A 84 15.62 -29.85 7.32
N TYR A 85 16.11 -28.90 6.54
CA TYR A 85 15.50 -28.50 5.26
C TYR A 85 16.01 -29.30 4.05
N SER A 86 16.97 -30.24 4.26
CA SER A 86 17.58 -31.04 3.19
C SER A 86 18.10 -30.19 2.04
N LYS A 87 18.80 -29.09 2.37
CA LYS A 87 19.36 -28.13 1.42
C LYS A 87 20.84 -27.88 1.72
N ILE A 88 21.66 -27.72 0.69
CA ILE A 88 23.05 -27.29 0.81
C ILE A 88 23.10 -25.78 0.63
N LEU A 89 23.78 -25.07 1.53
CA LEU A 89 24.05 -23.65 1.42
C LEU A 89 25.47 -23.42 0.86
N TYR A 90 25.61 -22.44 -0.01
CA TYR A 90 26.84 -22.06 -0.68
C TYR A 90 27.19 -20.62 -0.34
N ASP A 91 28.42 -20.37 0.08
CA ASP A 91 28.90 -19.05 0.48
C ASP A 91 28.67 -18.02 -0.63
N ARG A 92 28.03 -16.91 -0.28
CA ARG A 92 27.62 -15.79 -1.14
C ARG A 92 26.72 -16.16 -2.33
N GLN A 93 26.20 -17.39 -2.39
CA GLN A 93 25.32 -17.87 -3.45
C GLN A 93 23.98 -18.40 -2.91
N SER A 94 23.78 -18.34 -1.61
CA SER A 94 22.53 -18.79 -0.97
C SER A 94 21.88 -17.69 -0.17
N VAL A 95 20.54 -17.80 0.00
CA VAL A 95 19.74 -16.90 0.84
C VAL A 95 18.94 -17.71 1.85
N ILE A 96 18.84 -17.20 3.07
CA ILE A 96 17.95 -17.73 4.10
C ILE A 96 16.80 -16.74 4.29
N ILE A 97 15.56 -17.21 4.08
CA ILE A 97 14.34 -16.42 4.18
C ILE A 97 13.67 -16.69 5.53
N PHE A 98 13.46 -15.64 6.29
CA PHE A 98 12.75 -15.62 7.56
C PHE A 98 11.32 -15.11 7.31
N ASP A 99 10.39 -16.03 7.03
CA ASP A 99 9.00 -15.69 6.77
C ASP A 99 8.21 -15.61 8.08
N GLU A 100 7.39 -14.55 8.21
CA GLU A 100 6.62 -14.23 9.43
C GLU A 100 7.54 -14.11 10.67
N VAL A 101 8.66 -13.42 10.52
CA VAL A 101 9.76 -13.31 11.50
C VAL A 101 9.31 -12.79 12.88
N GLN A 102 8.20 -12.04 12.95
CA GLN A 102 7.64 -11.55 14.21
C GLN A 102 7.19 -12.68 15.16
N THR A 103 7.00 -13.88 14.67
CA THR A 103 6.62 -15.03 15.50
C THR A 103 7.81 -15.71 16.16
N CYS A 104 9.04 -15.27 15.82
CA CYS A 104 10.29 -15.73 16.45
C CYS A 104 11.23 -14.53 16.69
N PRO A 105 11.03 -13.74 17.76
CA PRO A 105 11.85 -12.54 18.04
C PRO A 105 13.35 -12.83 18.15
N LYS A 106 13.74 -14.00 18.63
CA LYS A 106 15.14 -14.43 18.71
C LYS A 106 15.80 -14.58 17.33
N ALA A 107 15.07 -15.11 16.35
CA ALA A 107 15.56 -15.19 14.98
C ALA A 107 15.79 -13.79 14.39
N ARG A 108 14.88 -12.85 14.67
CA ARG A 108 15.06 -11.44 14.27
C ARG A 108 16.27 -10.79 14.94
N GLN A 109 16.48 -11.03 16.22
CA GLN A 109 17.68 -10.54 16.93
C GLN A 109 18.98 -11.13 16.34
N ALA A 110 18.92 -12.37 15.88
CA ALA A 110 20.07 -13.06 15.29
C ALA A 110 20.57 -12.42 13.98
N ILE A 111 19.74 -11.70 13.25
CA ILE A 111 20.06 -11.09 11.95
C ILE A 111 21.38 -10.31 12.01
N LYS A 112 21.60 -9.52 13.05
CA LYS A 112 22.85 -8.79 13.22
C LYS A 112 24.09 -9.68 13.13
N TYR A 113 24.09 -10.78 13.87
CA TYR A 113 25.23 -11.71 13.92
C TYR A 113 25.36 -12.52 12.63
N LEU A 114 24.20 -12.90 12.04
CA LEU A 114 24.15 -13.64 10.78
C LEU A 114 24.67 -12.80 9.61
N VAL A 115 24.34 -11.51 9.55
CA VAL A 115 24.87 -10.58 8.56
C VAL A 115 26.37 -10.36 8.76
N GLN A 116 26.84 -10.21 10.00
CA GLN A 116 28.26 -10.04 10.33
C GLN A 116 29.11 -11.26 9.94
N ASP A 117 28.55 -12.47 10.00
CA ASP A 117 29.20 -13.70 9.52
C ASP A 117 29.46 -13.67 8.00
N GLY A 118 28.56 -13.07 7.21
CA GLY A 118 28.76 -12.73 5.80
C GLY A 118 28.65 -13.88 4.80
N ARG A 119 28.39 -15.11 5.21
CA ARG A 119 28.30 -16.28 4.31
C ARG A 119 27.08 -16.27 3.42
N TYR A 120 25.93 -15.82 3.93
CA TYR A 120 24.64 -15.88 3.22
C TYR A 120 23.95 -14.53 3.20
N ASP A 121 23.01 -14.38 2.27
CA ASP A 121 22.09 -13.26 2.30
C ASP A 121 20.85 -13.61 3.13
N TYR A 122 20.20 -12.62 3.72
CA TYR A 122 19.02 -12.81 4.56
C TYR A 122 17.89 -11.91 4.10
N ILE A 123 16.68 -12.49 3.94
CA ILE A 123 15.46 -11.75 3.64
C ILE A 123 14.42 -12.07 4.69
N GLU A 124 13.89 -11.04 5.32
CA GLU A 124 12.82 -11.14 6.32
C GLU A 124 11.50 -10.69 5.71
N THR A 125 10.42 -11.38 6.02
CA THR A 125 9.06 -10.90 5.76
C THR A 125 8.26 -10.90 7.04
N GLY A 126 7.32 -9.96 7.13
CA GLY A 126 6.41 -9.90 8.28
C GLY A 126 5.41 -8.75 8.18
N SER A 127 4.42 -8.75 9.05
CA SER A 127 3.55 -7.59 9.24
C SER A 127 4.16 -6.68 10.31
N LEU A 128 4.27 -5.38 10.03
CA LEU A 128 4.95 -4.42 10.90
C LEU A 128 4.31 -4.30 12.29
N ILE A 129 2.99 -4.40 12.37
CA ILE A 129 2.23 -4.41 13.63
C ILE A 129 2.75 -5.50 14.58
N SER A 130 2.83 -6.73 14.07
CA SER A 130 3.28 -7.86 14.86
C SER A 130 4.76 -7.79 15.17
N ILE A 131 5.57 -7.23 14.24
CA ILE A 131 7.00 -7.00 14.45
C ILE A 131 7.21 -6.06 15.64
N LYS A 132 6.55 -4.90 15.68
CA LYS A 132 6.73 -3.91 16.74
C LYS A 132 6.26 -4.42 18.11
N LYS A 133 5.10 -5.10 18.19
CA LYS A 133 4.62 -5.70 19.45
C LYS A 133 5.55 -6.78 20.02
N ASN A 134 6.18 -7.56 19.16
CA ASN A 134 7.02 -8.68 19.56
C ASN A 134 8.51 -8.31 19.67
N THR A 135 8.87 -7.03 19.57
CA THR A 135 10.25 -6.55 19.74
C THR A 135 10.55 -6.12 21.18
N GLU A 136 9.61 -6.24 22.11
CA GLU A 136 9.91 -6.01 23.53
C GLU A 136 11.00 -6.98 23.99
N GLY A 137 12.12 -6.40 24.50
CA GLY A 137 13.25 -7.15 25.04
C GLY A 137 14.25 -7.68 24.01
N ILE A 138 14.16 -7.31 22.72
CA ILE A 138 15.18 -7.61 21.71
C ILE A 138 15.81 -6.34 21.14
N THR A 139 17.08 -6.44 20.76
CA THR A 139 17.75 -5.38 19.99
C THR A 139 17.34 -5.50 18.52
N ILE A 140 16.77 -4.42 17.97
CA ILE A 140 16.44 -4.36 16.54
C ILE A 140 17.74 -4.32 15.74
N PRO A 141 17.93 -5.15 14.71
CA PRO A 141 19.14 -5.12 13.88
C PRO A 141 19.34 -3.74 13.24
N SER A 142 20.58 -3.23 13.29
CA SER A 142 20.99 -2.03 12.55
C SER A 142 21.42 -2.37 11.11
N GLU A 143 21.78 -3.63 10.87
CA GLU A 143 22.21 -4.18 9.62
C GLU A 143 21.03 -4.67 8.76
N GLU A 144 19.98 -3.81 8.63
CA GLU A 144 18.73 -4.14 7.96
C GLU A 144 18.28 -3.00 7.05
N ASP A 145 18.14 -3.29 5.76
CA ASP A 145 17.43 -2.43 4.81
C ASP A 145 15.94 -2.78 4.78
N ARG A 146 15.08 -1.79 4.49
CA ARG A 146 13.63 -1.97 4.48
C ARG A 146 13.04 -1.57 3.16
N ILE A 147 12.18 -2.43 2.62
CA ILE A 147 11.37 -2.15 1.43
C ILE A 147 9.91 -2.38 1.77
N GLN A 148 9.08 -1.39 1.47
CA GLN A 148 7.64 -1.53 1.62
C GLN A 148 7.03 -2.14 0.36
N MET A 149 6.25 -3.19 0.53
CA MET A 149 5.43 -3.80 -0.51
C MET A 149 3.97 -3.36 -0.33
N TYR A 150 3.34 -3.02 -1.45
CA TYR A 150 1.94 -2.60 -1.51
C TYR A 150 1.06 -3.69 -2.14
N PRO A 151 -0.29 -3.62 -2.06
CA PRO A 151 -1.16 -4.34 -2.99
C PRO A 151 -0.70 -4.10 -4.44
N MET A 152 -1.07 -4.95 -5.36
CA MET A 152 -0.73 -4.75 -6.78
C MET A 152 -1.23 -3.39 -7.23
N ASP A 153 -0.33 -2.58 -7.78
CA ASP A 153 -0.73 -1.32 -8.38
C ASP A 153 -1.45 -1.54 -9.73
N TYR A 154 -1.92 -0.45 -10.34
CA TYR A 154 -2.69 -0.56 -11.58
C TYR A 154 -1.88 -1.17 -12.73
N GLU A 155 -0.60 -0.89 -12.85
CA GLU A 155 0.27 -1.49 -13.86
C GLU A 155 0.49 -2.99 -13.61
N GLU A 156 0.77 -3.39 -12.37
CA GLU A 156 0.92 -4.79 -11.98
C GLU A 156 -0.37 -5.59 -12.20
N PHE A 157 -1.52 -4.96 -11.95
CA PHE A 157 -2.83 -5.53 -12.28
C PHE A 157 -3.01 -5.75 -13.79
N ARG A 158 -2.60 -4.78 -14.62
CA ARG A 158 -2.62 -4.96 -16.09
C ARG A 158 -1.70 -6.10 -16.53
N TRP A 159 -0.49 -6.20 -15.95
CA TRP A 159 0.41 -7.33 -16.22
C TRP A 159 -0.24 -8.67 -15.85
N ALA A 160 -0.94 -8.75 -14.74
CA ALA A 160 -1.65 -9.96 -14.32
C ALA A 160 -2.73 -10.40 -15.31
N LEU A 161 -3.33 -9.46 -16.04
CA LEU A 161 -4.29 -9.70 -17.12
C LEU A 161 -3.62 -9.90 -18.51
N GLY A 162 -2.29 -9.98 -18.57
CA GLY A 162 -1.54 -10.18 -19.80
C GLY A 162 -1.22 -8.91 -20.59
N ASP A 163 -1.54 -7.73 -20.08
CA ASP A 163 -1.27 -6.46 -20.75
C ASP A 163 0.00 -5.81 -20.22
N THR A 164 1.03 -5.85 -21.04
CA THR A 164 2.33 -5.19 -20.77
C THR A 164 2.55 -3.94 -21.62
N ALA A 165 1.63 -3.60 -22.51
CA ALA A 165 1.77 -2.53 -23.50
C ALA A 165 1.15 -1.20 -23.02
N THR A 166 0.08 -1.25 -22.24
CA THR A 166 -0.69 -0.05 -21.86
C THR A 166 0.18 0.98 -21.15
N PHE A 167 0.94 0.60 -20.13
CA PHE A 167 1.71 1.58 -19.35
C PHE A 167 2.87 2.24 -20.14
N PRO A 168 3.69 1.52 -20.93
CA PRO A 168 4.65 2.16 -21.81
C PRO A 168 4.01 3.17 -22.78
N LEU A 169 2.82 2.87 -23.32
CA LEU A 169 2.09 3.80 -24.16
C LEU A 169 1.57 5.01 -23.38
N LEU A 170 0.97 4.81 -22.20
CA LEU A 170 0.54 5.91 -21.33
C LEU A 170 1.70 6.84 -20.98
N GLN A 171 2.91 6.31 -20.74
CA GLN A 171 4.10 7.12 -20.49
C GLN A 171 4.42 8.01 -21.69
N ILE A 172 4.35 7.50 -22.91
CA ILE A 172 4.59 8.28 -24.14
C ILE A 172 3.57 9.42 -24.28
N PHE A 173 2.27 9.13 -24.04
CA PHE A 173 1.22 10.16 -24.10
C PHE A 173 1.39 11.21 -22.99
N TRP A 174 1.77 10.76 -21.79
CA TRP A 174 2.08 11.65 -20.67
C TRP A 174 3.25 12.59 -20.97
N ASP A 175 4.36 12.07 -21.50
CA ASP A 175 5.54 12.86 -21.81
C ASP A 175 5.27 13.89 -22.90
N LYS A 176 4.45 13.54 -23.89
CA LYS A 176 4.02 14.42 -24.98
C LYS A 176 2.85 15.35 -24.59
N LYS A 177 2.27 15.17 -23.38
CA LYS A 177 1.07 15.91 -22.93
C LYS A 177 -0.09 15.84 -23.94
N MET A 178 -0.37 14.63 -24.42
CA MET A 178 -1.38 14.37 -25.46
C MET A 178 -2.54 13.53 -24.91
N PRO A 179 -3.79 13.78 -25.38
CA PRO A 179 -4.94 12.94 -25.08
C PRO A 179 -4.83 11.58 -25.76
N LEU A 180 -5.42 10.52 -25.13
CA LEU A 180 -5.50 9.18 -25.72
C LEU A 180 -6.51 9.08 -26.87
N GLY A 181 -7.46 10.01 -26.96
CA GLY A 181 -8.50 10.01 -27.98
C GLY A 181 -9.40 8.78 -27.92
N ALA A 182 -9.49 8.04 -29.00
CA ALA A 182 -10.37 6.87 -29.09
C ALA A 182 -10.10 5.80 -28.03
N ALA A 183 -8.86 5.65 -27.55
CA ALA A 183 -8.47 4.66 -26.54
C ALA A 183 -8.88 5.05 -25.10
N HIS A 184 -9.23 6.32 -24.87
CA HIS A 184 -9.61 6.82 -23.54
C HIS A 184 -10.74 6.00 -22.89
N ARG A 185 -11.78 5.68 -23.66
CA ARG A 185 -12.94 4.94 -23.15
C ARG A 185 -12.56 3.56 -22.62
N GLU A 186 -11.68 2.87 -23.32
CA GLU A 186 -11.21 1.54 -22.91
C GLU A 186 -10.27 1.66 -21.68
N ALA A 187 -9.39 2.65 -21.64
CA ALA A 187 -8.53 2.92 -20.49
C ALA A 187 -9.35 3.19 -19.23
N GLN A 188 -10.43 3.99 -19.32
CA GLN A 188 -11.35 4.23 -18.21
C GLN A 188 -12.07 2.96 -17.74
N LYS A 189 -12.54 2.11 -18.67
CA LYS A 189 -13.16 0.83 -18.33
C LYS A 189 -12.19 -0.08 -17.59
N ASN A 190 -10.96 -0.17 -18.05
CA ASN A 190 -9.90 -0.94 -17.41
C ASN A 190 -9.54 -0.43 -16.01
N LEU A 191 -9.51 0.89 -15.81
CA LEU A 191 -9.31 1.49 -14.50
C LEU A 191 -10.46 1.15 -13.55
N ARG A 192 -11.72 1.23 -14.02
CA ARG A 192 -12.87 0.85 -13.21
C ARG A 192 -12.85 -0.63 -12.82
N LEU A 193 -12.40 -1.50 -13.71
CA LEU A 193 -12.20 -2.90 -13.38
C LEU A 193 -11.17 -3.06 -12.25
N TYR A 194 -10.05 -2.35 -12.31
CA TYR A 194 -9.06 -2.32 -11.24
C TYR A 194 -9.65 -1.81 -9.93
N MET A 195 -10.45 -0.74 -9.96
CA MET A 195 -11.16 -0.24 -8.77
C MET A 195 -12.01 -1.32 -8.10
N LEU A 196 -12.70 -2.13 -8.90
CA LEU A 196 -13.62 -3.17 -8.39
C LEU A 196 -12.88 -4.40 -7.88
N VAL A 197 -11.87 -4.86 -8.61
CA VAL A 197 -11.10 -6.06 -8.25
C VAL A 197 -10.09 -5.74 -7.14
N GLY A 198 -9.42 -4.60 -7.24
CA GLY A 198 -8.31 -4.22 -6.38
C GLY A 198 -6.99 -4.87 -6.76
N GLY A 199 -5.98 -4.65 -5.92
CA GLY A 199 -4.63 -5.17 -6.07
C GLY A 199 -4.30 -6.34 -5.15
N MET A 200 -5.27 -6.92 -4.45
CA MET A 200 -5.03 -8.08 -3.60
C MET A 200 -4.87 -9.34 -4.45
N PRO A 201 -3.71 -10.06 -4.41
CA PRO A 201 -3.46 -11.21 -5.30
C PRO A 201 -4.55 -12.27 -5.29
N GLN A 202 -5.20 -12.50 -4.15
CA GLN A 202 -6.31 -13.46 -4.06
C GLN A 202 -7.56 -12.99 -4.81
N ALA A 203 -7.86 -11.69 -4.77
CA ALA A 203 -8.97 -11.10 -5.51
C ALA A 203 -8.69 -11.10 -7.03
N VAL A 204 -7.45 -10.77 -7.42
CA VAL A 204 -7.00 -10.81 -8.81
C VAL A 204 -7.06 -12.24 -9.36
N ASN A 205 -6.61 -13.24 -8.60
CA ASN A 205 -6.74 -14.65 -8.98
C ASN A 205 -8.21 -15.05 -9.15
N ALA A 206 -9.08 -14.70 -8.20
CA ALA A 206 -10.51 -15.00 -8.29
C ALA A 206 -11.12 -14.42 -9.57
N TYR A 207 -10.73 -13.19 -9.96
CA TYR A 207 -11.18 -12.59 -11.20
C TYR A 207 -10.67 -13.34 -12.45
N ILE A 208 -9.37 -13.65 -12.50
CA ILE A 208 -8.77 -14.35 -13.66
C ILE A 208 -9.36 -15.74 -13.83
N ASP A 209 -9.59 -16.46 -12.73
CA ASP A 209 -10.05 -17.84 -12.76
C ASP A 209 -11.55 -17.97 -13.08
N THR A 210 -12.36 -16.97 -12.70
CA THR A 210 -13.83 -17.07 -12.78
C THR A 210 -14.49 -16.03 -13.66
N ASN A 211 -13.82 -14.91 -13.95
CA ASN A 211 -14.39 -13.70 -14.54
C ASN A 211 -15.71 -13.27 -13.85
N ASN A 212 -15.80 -13.47 -12.53
CA ASN A 212 -17.00 -13.25 -11.73
C ASN A 212 -16.69 -12.32 -10.53
N LEU A 213 -17.33 -11.16 -10.50
CA LEU A 213 -17.13 -10.16 -9.45
C LEU A 213 -17.67 -10.61 -8.08
N LYS A 214 -18.64 -11.54 -8.02
CA LYS A 214 -19.06 -12.15 -6.76
C LYS A 214 -17.93 -12.97 -6.13
N ALA A 215 -17.22 -13.78 -6.91
CA ALA A 215 -16.08 -14.57 -6.42
C ALA A 215 -14.94 -13.65 -5.93
N VAL A 216 -14.74 -12.51 -6.61
CA VAL A 216 -13.81 -11.45 -6.21
C VAL A 216 -14.22 -10.85 -4.86
N ASP A 217 -15.50 -10.51 -4.69
CA ASP A 217 -16.03 -9.95 -3.42
C ASP A 217 -15.85 -10.94 -2.25
N GLU A 218 -16.16 -12.21 -2.46
CA GLU A 218 -15.94 -13.25 -1.47
C GLU A 218 -14.45 -13.37 -1.06
N ALA A 219 -13.53 -13.25 -2.01
CA ALA A 219 -12.09 -13.24 -1.72
C ALA A 219 -11.69 -12.02 -0.87
N LYS A 220 -12.18 -10.82 -1.22
CA LYS A 220 -11.94 -9.58 -0.48
C LYS A 220 -12.53 -9.61 0.93
N ARG A 221 -13.75 -10.13 1.11
CA ARG A 221 -14.38 -10.30 2.43
C ARG A 221 -13.55 -11.22 3.32
N ARG A 222 -13.01 -12.31 2.80
CA ARG A 222 -12.09 -13.17 3.57
C ARG A 222 -10.82 -12.43 4.01
N ILE A 223 -10.27 -11.56 3.17
CA ILE A 223 -9.10 -10.75 3.52
C ILE A 223 -9.45 -9.74 4.63
N ILE A 224 -10.59 -9.05 4.52
CA ILE A 224 -11.04 -8.09 5.52
C ILE A 224 -11.24 -8.76 6.88
N ARG A 225 -11.91 -9.93 6.92
CA ARG A 225 -12.08 -10.70 8.17
C ARG A 225 -10.76 -11.09 8.81
N LEU A 226 -9.75 -11.45 8.00
CA LEU A 226 -8.41 -11.71 8.53
C LEU A 226 -7.75 -10.45 9.12
N TYR A 227 -8.00 -9.28 8.56
CA TYR A 227 -7.54 -8.02 9.15
C TYR A 227 -8.23 -7.73 10.47
N GLU A 228 -9.56 -7.91 10.55
CA GLU A 228 -10.31 -7.78 11.81
C GLU A 228 -9.78 -8.72 12.89
N GLU A 229 -9.54 -10.01 12.56
CA GLU A 229 -8.95 -10.97 13.50
C GLU A 229 -7.55 -10.52 13.99
N ASP A 230 -6.72 -9.95 13.13
CA ASP A 230 -5.42 -9.44 13.51
C ASP A 230 -5.55 -8.17 14.38
N PHE A 231 -6.50 -7.28 14.09
CA PHE A 231 -6.79 -6.11 14.92
C PHE A 231 -7.29 -6.48 16.32
N ILE A 232 -8.17 -7.49 16.43
CA ILE A 232 -8.66 -7.99 17.72
C ILE A 232 -7.53 -8.57 18.58
N LYS A 233 -6.53 -9.25 17.98
CA LYS A 233 -5.34 -9.72 18.70
C LYS A 233 -4.51 -8.55 19.27
N ILE A 234 -4.52 -7.40 18.60
CA ILE A 234 -3.78 -6.21 19.00
C ILE A 234 -4.56 -5.41 20.04
N ASP A 235 -5.83 -5.20 19.78
CA ASP A 235 -6.75 -4.48 20.62
C ASP A 235 -8.05 -5.30 20.83
N PRO A 236 -8.13 -6.07 21.94
CA PRO A 236 -9.32 -6.86 22.25
C PRO A 236 -10.60 -6.03 22.47
N THR A 237 -10.48 -4.70 22.57
CA THR A 237 -11.65 -3.80 22.66
C THR A 237 -12.26 -3.48 21.28
N GLU A 238 -11.71 -4.04 20.20
CA GLU A 238 -12.16 -3.89 18.81
C GLU A 238 -12.11 -2.45 18.27
N ARG A 239 -11.47 -1.52 18.95
CA ARG A 239 -11.42 -0.12 18.52
C ARG A 239 -10.63 0.06 17.23
N VAL A 240 -9.48 -0.64 17.08
CA VAL A 240 -8.70 -0.61 15.81
C VAL A 240 -9.54 -1.12 14.65
N SER A 241 -10.30 -2.21 14.86
CA SER A 241 -11.22 -2.74 13.84
C SER A 241 -12.30 -1.74 13.47
N LYS A 242 -12.93 -1.09 14.45
CA LYS A 242 -13.95 -0.04 14.22
C LYS A 242 -13.39 1.15 13.45
N LEU A 243 -12.18 1.61 13.78
CA LEU A 243 -11.51 2.68 13.04
C LEU A 243 -11.32 2.29 11.57
N PHE A 244 -10.84 1.09 11.29
CA PHE A 244 -10.66 0.60 9.92
C PHE A 244 -11.99 0.49 9.16
N MET A 245 -13.00 -0.14 9.75
CA MET A 245 -14.31 -0.38 9.13
C MET A 245 -15.08 0.91 8.83
N SER A 246 -14.83 1.98 9.58
CA SER A 246 -15.52 3.27 9.42
C SER A 246 -14.98 4.15 8.29
N ILE A 247 -13.81 3.84 7.72
CA ILE A 247 -13.15 4.70 6.73
C ILE A 247 -14.08 5.07 5.56
N PRO A 248 -14.80 4.13 4.90
CA PRO A 248 -15.67 4.50 3.78
C PRO A 248 -16.80 5.45 4.19
N SER A 249 -17.38 5.26 5.37
CA SER A 249 -18.48 6.11 5.85
C SER A 249 -18.03 7.52 6.21
N ILE A 250 -16.79 7.66 6.71
CA ILE A 250 -16.20 8.96 7.05
C ILE A 250 -15.85 9.73 5.76
N LEU A 251 -15.19 9.08 4.79
CA LEU A 251 -14.86 9.71 3.50
C LEU A 251 -16.14 10.10 2.72
N ALA A 252 -17.19 9.27 2.77
CA ALA A 252 -18.45 9.57 2.09
C ALA A 252 -19.16 10.82 2.63
N ARG A 253 -18.90 11.23 3.86
CA ARG A 253 -19.43 12.48 4.46
C ARG A 253 -18.72 13.74 3.98
N ASN A 254 -17.65 13.59 3.20
CA ASN A 254 -16.86 14.71 2.69
C ASN A 254 -16.33 15.63 3.80
N VAL A 255 -15.85 15.04 4.89
CA VAL A 255 -15.29 15.77 6.03
C VAL A 255 -13.81 16.08 5.79
N SER A 256 -13.36 17.23 6.30
CA SER A 256 -11.98 17.71 6.08
C SER A 256 -10.92 16.94 6.86
N ARG A 257 -11.30 16.06 7.79
CA ARG A 257 -10.39 15.21 8.58
C ARG A 257 -11.12 14.00 9.14
N TYR A 258 -10.36 12.96 9.43
CA TYR A 258 -10.81 11.82 10.20
C TYR A 258 -10.79 12.18 11.69
N VAL A 259 -11.86 11.90 12.42
CA VAL A 259 -11.99 12.18 13.87
C VAL A 259 -12.23 10.84 14.57
N PRO A 260 -11.20 10.26 15.23
CA PRO A 260 -11.30 8.92 15.84
C PRO A 260 -12.39 8.84 16.91
N SER A 261 -12.55 9.86 17.75
CA SER A 261 -13.56 9.90 18.81
C SER A 261 -15.01 9.82 18.28
N SER A 262 -15.26 10.21 17.03
CA SER A 262 -16.57 10.05 16.39
C SER A 262 -16.93 8.58 16.10
N VAL A 263 -15.94 7.68 16.16
CA VAL A 263 -16.08 6.24 15.86
C VAL A 263 -15.99 5.40 17.13
N ILE A 264 -14.99 5.67 17.95
CA ILE A 264 -14.67 4.84 19.13
C ILE A 264 -15.04 5.47 20.46
N GLY A 265 -15.69 6.66 20.44
CA GLY A 265 -15.94 7.47 21.62
C GLY A 265 -14.69 8.15 22.15
N GLU A 266 -14.85 8.90 23.24
CA GLU A 266 -13.72 9.55 23.89
C GLU A 266 -12.80 8.50 24.55
N VAL A 267 -11.50 8.66 24.33
CA VAL A 267 -10.43 7.87 24.96
C VAL A 267 -9.31 8.84 25.34
N GLU A 268 -8.45 8.41 26.24
CA GLU A 268 -7.24 9.16 26.57
C GLU A 268 -6.37 9.34 25.30
N GLU A 269 -5.78 10.52 25.13
CA GLU A 269 -5.00 10.93 23.96
C GLU A 269 -3.88 9.92 23.64
N ASN A 270 -3.12 9.49 24.64
CA ASN A 270 -2.07 8.48 24.47
C ASN A 270 -2.63 7.16 23.90
N LYS A 271 -3.81 6.76 24.35
CA LYS A 271 -4.46 5.53 23.87
C LYS A 271 -4.98 5.68 22.44
N GLU A 272 -5.53 6.84 22.11
CA GLU A 272 -5.93 7.14 20.73
C GLU A 272 -4.74 7.05 19.78
N MET A 273 -3.62 7.67 20.15
CA MET A 273 -2.37 7.61 19.37
C MET A 273 -1.85 6.18 19.20
N GLU A 274 -1.89 5.33 20.23
CA GLU A 274 -1.50 3.92 20.13
C GLU A 274 -2.38 3.14 19.15
N LEU A 275 -3.71 3.36 19.19
CA LEU A 275 -4.66 2.70 18.29
C LEU A 275 -4.44 3.12 16.83
N LEU A 276 -4.26 4.43 16.58
CA LEU A 276 -3.95 4.97 15.26
C LEU A 276 -2.60 4.46 14.76
N LYS A 277 -1.59 4.43 15.61
CA LYS A 277 -0.28 3.88 15.28
C LYS A 277 -0.34 2.40 14.92
N SER A 278 -1.12 1.63 15.65
CA SER A 278 -1.37 0.22 15.33
C SER A 278 -2.04 0.07 13.97
N LEU A 279 -3.02 0.91 13.64
CA LEU A 279 -3.67 0.89 12.34
C LEU A 279 -2.71 1.27 11.20
N GLU A 280 -1.89 2.30 11.36
CA GLU A 280 -0.86 2.71 10.39
C GLU A 280 0.18 1.60 10.17
N ASP A 281 0.67 1.01 11.26
CA ASP A 281 1.66 -0.07 11.23
C ASP A 281 1.12 -1.36 10.59
N SER A 282 -0.20 -1.55 10.53
CA SER A 282 -0.82 -2.66 9.80
C SER A 282 -0.56 -2.60 8.29
N LYS A 283 -0.26 -1.42 7.77
CA LYS A 283 -0.16 -1.15 6.33
C LYS A 283 -1.46 -1.43 5.55
N THR A 284 -2.58 -1.55 6.28
CA THR A 284 -3.91 -1.70 5.67
C THR A 284 -4.55 -0.36 5.30
N VAL A 285 -3.96 0.73 5.77
CA VAL A 285 -4.40 2.11 5.50
C VAL A 285 -3.26 2.97 5.01
N ASN A 286 -3.60 4.00 4.25
CA ASN A 286 -2.74 5.12 3.86
C ASN A 286 -3.22 6.36 4.60
N MET A 287 -2.34 7.01 5.33
CA MET A 287 -2.65 8.23 6.07
C MET A 287 -2.17 9.45 5.29
N SER A 288 -3.04 10.45 5.14
CA SER A 288 -2.71 11.76 4.58
C SER A 288 -2.75 12.81 5.68
N HIS A 289 -1.61 13.46 5.96
CA HIS A 289 -1.53 14.49 6.99
C HIS A 289 -1.83 15.87 6.43
N HIS A 290 -2.48 16.70 7.24
CA HIS A 290 -2.67 18.11 6.90
C HIS A 290 -1.33 18.86 6.93
N ALA A 291 -1.04 19.65 5.91
CA ALA A 291 0.10 20.56 5.91
C ALA A 291 -0.41 21.94 6.36
N ASP A 292 0.00 22.42 7.54
CA ASP A 292 -0.45 23.73 8.05
C ASP A 292 0.12 24.89 7.24
N ASP A 293 1.36 24.78 6.74
CA ASP A 293 1.92 25.68 5.72
C ASP A 293 2.37 24.86 4.50
N PRO A 294 1.64 24.92 3.38
CA PRO A 294 2.00 24.19 2.18
C PRO A 294 3.25 24.80 1.54
N ASN A 295 4.39 24.21 1.84
CA ASN A 295 5.70 24.58 1.35
C ASN A 295 6.56 23.34 1.10
N VAL A 296 7.72 23.51 0.47
CA VAL A 296 8.72 22.44 0.33
C VAL A 296 9.09 21.91 1.71
N GLY A 297 9.27 20.60 1.78
CA GLY A 297 9.48 19.96 3.09
C GLY A 297 8.17 19.76 3.85
N LEU A 298 7.10 19.37 3.18
CA LEU A 298 5.77 19.09 3.77
C LEU A 298 5.80 18.38 5.13
N PRO A 299 6.71 17.41 5.40
CA PRO A 299 6.79 16.81 6.72
C PRO A 299 7.12 17.80 7.86
N THR A 300 7.77 18.95 7.59
CA THR A 300 8.13 19.93 8.62
C THR A 300 6.94 20.78 9.08
N THR A 301 5.87 20.81 8.29
CA THR A 301 4.63 21.55 8.58
C THR A 301 3.42 20.61 8.69
N ALA A 302 3.68 19.31 8.76
CA ALA A 302 2.65 18.30 8.93
C ALA A 302 1.99 18.43 10.31
N ASN A 303 0.67 18.49 10.31
CA ASN A 303 -0.14 18.43 11.51
C ASN A 303 -0.60 16.98 11.72
N TYR A 304 -0.04 16.33 12.74
CA TYR A 304 -0.33 14.92 13.00
C TYR A 304 -1.69 14.68 13.63
N ASP A 305 -2.33 15.71 14.19
CA ASP A 305 -3.70 15.65 14.76
C ASP A 305 -4.78 15.87 13.71
N LYS A 306 -4.38 16.27 12.52
CA LYS A 306 -5.27 16.44 11.36
C LYS A 306 -4.85 15.54 10.23
N PHE A 307 -5.65 14.51 9.96
CA PHE A 307 -5.36 13.54 8.91
C PHE A 307 -6.64 13.00 8.28
N LYS A 308 -6.47 12.43 7.10
CA LYS A 308 -7.45 11.57 6.43
C LYS A 308 -6.93 10.14 6.37
N LEU A 309 -7.83 9.18 6.40
CA LEU A 309 -7.52 7.75 6.24
C LEU A 309 -8.10 7.22 4.95
N TYR A 310 -7.29 6.48 4.21
CA TYR A 310 -7.66 5.75 3.01
C TYR A 310 -7.34 4.28 3.20
N VAL A 311 -8.16 3.37 2.67
CA VAL A 311 -7.82 1.95 2.66
C VAL A 311 -6.70 1.71 1.64
N CYS A 312 -5.74 0.87 1.97
CA CYS A 312 -4.56 0.59 1.13
C CYS A 312 -4.90 -0.01 -0.24
N ASP A 313 -6.12 -0.54 -0.39
CA ASP A 313 -6.62 -1.16 -1.62
C ASP A 313 -8.06 -0.74 -1.91
N THR A 314 -8.31 -0.17 -3.09
CA THR A 314 -9.62 0.35 -3.46
C THR A 314 -10.66 -0.76 -3.66
N GLY A 315 -10.24 -1.96 -4.06
CA GLY A 315 -11.14 -3.11 -4.12
C GLY A 315 -11.66 -3.49 -2.73
N LEU A 316 -10.79 -3.50 -1.70
CA LEU A 316 -11.20 -3.70 -0.32
C LEU A 316 -12.09 -2.55 0.18
N PHE A 317 -11.74 -1.31 -0.18
CA PHE A 317 -12.54 -0.13 0.15
C PHE A 317 -13.99 -0.25 -0.35
N ILE A 318 -14.19 -0.65 -1.60
CA ILE A 318 -15.52 -0.86 -2.18
C ILE A 318 -16.27 -1.96 -1.43
N THR A 319 -15.62 -3.08 -1.12
CA THR A 319 -16.25 -4.16 -0.35
C THR A 319 -16.67 -3.67 1.05
N LEU A 320 -15.85 -2.85 1.72
CA LEU A 320 -16.20 -2.21 2.99
C LEU A 320 -17.39 -1.24 2.87
N ALA A 321 -17.46 -0.48 1.78
CA ALA A 321 -18.55 0.46 1.54
C ALA A 321 -19.93 -0.22 1.37
N PHE A 322 -19.92 -1.52 0.99
CA PHE A 322 -21.13 -2.36 0.83
C PHE A 322 -21.09 -3.56 1.79
N TRP A 323 -20.64 -3.36 3.03
CA TRP A 323 -20.48 -4.42 4.04
C TRP A 323 -21.79 -4.85 4.73
N ASP A 324 -22.88 -4.16 4.47
CA ASP A 324 -24.20 -4.36 5.08
C ASP A 324 -24.85 -5.72 4.73
N LYS A 325 -24.31 -6.45 3.75
CA LYS A 325 -24.79 -7.78 3.30
C LYS A 325 -23.63 -8.79 3.30
N ASP A 326 -23.97 -10.07 3.23
CA ASP A 326 -22.99 -11.17 3.15
C ASP A 326 -22.16 -11.12 1.87
N PHE A 327 -22.66 -10.49 0.82
CA PHE A 327 -21.96 -10.25 -0.45
C PHE A 327 -22.50 -9.02 -1.16
N THR A 328 -21.67 -8.39 -1.97
CA THR A 328 -22.10 -7.31 -2.86
C THR A 328 -22.66 -7.90 -4.15
N GLU A 329 -23.89 -7.55 -4.50
CA GLU A 329 -24.54 -8.07 -5.69
C GLU A 329 -23.84 -7.65 -6.97
N ASN A 330 -23.75 -8.56 -7.95
CA ASN A 330 -23.13 -8.26 -9.25
C ASN A 330 -23.74 -7.04 -9.93
N VAL A 331 -25.05 -6.79 -9.74
CA VAL A 331 -25.72 -5.60 -10.30
C VAL A 331 -25.12 -4.28 -9.78
N ILE A 332 -24.63 -4.24 -8.54
CA ILE A 332 -23.94 -3.07 -7.98
C ILE A 332 -22.58 -2.90 -8.68
N TYR A 333 -21.83 -3.98 -8.83
CA TYR A 333 -20.56 -3.98 -9.55
C TYR A 333 -20.71 -3.57 -11.02
N ASP A 334 -21.73 -4.07 -11.70
CA ASP A 334 -22.03 -3.70 -13.10
C ASP A 334 -22.36 -2.20 -13.24
N LYS A 335 -23.11 -1.65 -12.27
CA LYS A 335 -23.39 -0.21 -12.25
C LYS A 335 -22.15 0.63 -11.98
N LEU A 336 -21.27 0.19 -11.10
CA LEU A 336 -19.97 0.84 -10.85
C LEU A 336 -19.09 0.77 -12.10
N LEU A 337 -19.00 -0.39 -12.75
CA LEU A 337 -18.21 -0.60 -13.96
C LEU A 337 -18.70 0.28 -15.12
N THR A 338 -20.00 0.47 -15.23
CA THR A 338 -20.63 1.25 -16.31
C THR A 338 -20.88 2.72 -15.97
N ASP A 339 -20.49 3.18 -14.77
CA ASP A 339 -20.72 4.55 -14.28
C ASP A 339 -22.21 4.94 -14.19
N LYS A 340 -23.05 3.97 -13.85
CA LYS A 340 -24.52 4.15 -13.77
C LYS A 340 -25.08 4.07 -12.34
N LEU A 341 -24.20 3.94 -11.34
CA LEU A 341 -24.64 3.98 -9.96
C LEU A 341 -25.02 5.44 -9.60
N PRO A 342 -26.25 5.70 -9.13
CA PRO A 342 -26.69 7.05 -8.77
C PRO A 342 -26.15 7.47 -7.39
N VAL A 343 -24.86 7.25 -7.14
CA VAL A 343 -24.18 7.59 -5.88
C VAL A 343 -22.98 8.47 -6.23
N ASN A 344 -22.74 9.47 -5.40
CA ASN A 344 -21.52 10.25 -5.51
C ASN A 344 -20.31 9.36 -5.19
N LEU A 345 -19.53 8.99 -6.19
CA LEU A 345 -18.35 8.13 -6.07
C LEU A 345 -17.07 8.93 -5.84
N GLY A 346 -17.15 10.23 -5.54
CA GLY A 346 -15.98 11.08 -5.32
C GLY A 346 -15.00 10.46 -4.33
N TYR A 347 -15.50 9.99 -3.20
CA TYR A 347 -14.70 9.35 -2.15
C TYR A 347 -14.02 8.04 -2.57
N VAL A 348 -14.61 7.29 -3.52
CA VAL A 348 -13.97 6.08 -4.08
C VAL A 348 -12.80 6.45 -4.98
N TYR A 349 -12.96 7.49 -5.82
CA TYR A 349 -11.86 8.02 -6.64
C TYR A 349 -10.78 8.63 -5.77
N GLU A 350 -11.11 9.34 -4.71
CA GLU A 350 -10.13 9.91 -3.77
C GLU A 350 -9.28 8.79 -3.14
N ASN A 351 -9.92 7.68 -2.68
CA ASN A 351 -9.20 6.51 -2.18
C ASN A 351 -8.31 5.86 -3.26
N LEU A 352 -8.80 5.73 -4.49
CA LEU A 352 -8.02 5.19 -5.61
C LEU A 352 -6.77 6.03 -5.90
N ILE A 353 -6.92 7.35 -5.95
CA ILE A 353 -5.81 8.26 -6.20
C ILE A 353 -4.81 8.21 -5.05
N ALA A 354 -5.26 8.19 -3.80
CA ALA A 354 -4.40 8.00 -2.63
C ALA A 354 -3.56 6.72 -2.74
N GLN A 355 -4.19 5.59 -3.07
CA GLN A 355 -3.51 4.31 -3.28
C GLN A 355 -2.46 4.41 -4.41
N MET A 356 -2.82 4.98 -5.56
CA MET A 356 -1.90 5.11 -6.70
C MET A 356 -0.71 6.01 -6.39
N LEU A 357 -0.93 7.14 -5.72
CA LEU A 357 0.13 8.06 -5.32
C LEU A 357 1.11 7.40 -4.35
N VAL A 358 0.60 6.65 -3.36
CA VAL A 358 1.45 5.90 -2.41
C VAL A 358 2.25 4.81 -3.12
N ALA A 359 1.62 4.04 -4.01
CA ALA A 359 2.29 3.00 -4.79
C ALA A 359 3.38 3.56 -5.72
N SER A 360 3.26 4.81 -6.13
CA SER A 360 4.27 5.57 -6.90
C SER A 360 5.32 6.26 -6.01
N GLY A 361 5.38 5.95 -4.70
CA GLY A 361 6.39 6.47 -3.77
C GLY A 361 6.10 7.83 -3.17
N ASN A 362 4.90 8.39 -3.35
CA ASN A 362 4.55 9.67 -2.76
C ASN A 362 4.06 9.49 -1.31
N LYS A 363 4.46 10.39 -0.41
CA LYS A 363 3.79 10.59 0.87
C LYS A 363 2.56 11.47 0.67
N LEU A 364 1.48 11.17 1.36
CA LEU A 364 0.23 11.89 1.21
C LEU A 364 0.17 13.07 2.18
N PHE A 365 -0.12 14.24 1.64
CA PHE A 365 -0.43 15.47 2.38
C PHE A 365 -1.64 16.13 1.71
N TYR A 366 -2.43 16.86 2.50
CA TYR A 366 -3.53 17.70 2.01
C TYR A 366 -3.50 19.07 2.69
N HIS A 367 -4.29 20.02 2.23
CA HIS A 367 -4.37 21.34 2.85
C HIS A 367 -5.79 21.88 2.82
N THR A 368 -6.20 22.46 3.95
CA THR A 368 -7.48 23.17 4.07
C THR A 368 -7.23 24.56 4.65
N TRP A 369 -7.96 25.56 4.15
CA TRP A 369 -7.91 26.93 4.69
C TRP A 369 -9.27 27.60 4.58
N PRO A 370 -9.58 28.61 5.42
CA PRO A 370 -10.89 29.26 5.41
C PRO A 370 -11.22 29.90 4.06
N LYS A 371 -12.41 29.67 3.57
CA LYS A 371 -13.03 30.38 2.46
C LYS A 371 -13.84 31.54 2.97
N ASP A 372 -14.67 31.31 4.00
CA ASP A 372 -15.46 32.25 4.76
C ASP A 372 -15.63 31.73 6.20
N GLU A 373 -16.50 32.33 7.00
CA GLU A 373 -16.72 31.95 8.41
C GLU A 373 -17.20 30.49 8.59
N LYS A 374 -17.82 29.89 7.58
CA LYS A 374 -18.46 28.55 7.67
C LYS A 374 -17.87 27.53 6.72
N HIS A 375 -17.14 27.96 5.69
CA HIS A 375 -16.65 27.09 4.63
C HIS A 375 -15.15 27.12 4.53
N TYR A 376 -14.60 26.01 4.04
CA TYR A 376 -13.16 25.86 3.80
C TYR A 376 -12.93 25.51 2.33
N TYR A 377 -11.83 25.99 1.80
CA TYR A 377 -11.20 25.42 0.61
C TYR A 377 -10.41 24.19 1.02
N GLU A 378 -10.31 23.24 0.12
CA GLU A 378 -9.52 22.02 0.31
C GLU A 378 -8.81 21.64 -1.00
N VAL A 379 -7.54 21.25 -0.89
CA VAL A 379 -6.78 20.57 -1.94
C VAL A 379 -6.54 19.14 -1.46
N ASP A 380 -7.00 18.15 -2.24
CA ASP A 380 -7.07 16.75 -1.83
C ASP A 380 -5.68 16.16 -1.57
N PHE A 381 -4.67 16.49 -2.44
CA PHE A 381 -3.30 16.06 -2.22
C PHE A 381 -2.30 17.14 -2.59
N LEU A 382 -1.17 17.14 -1.88
CA LEU A 382 0.00 17.96 -2.16
C LEU A 382 1.20 17.07 -2.46
N LEU A 383 1.82 17.23 -3.61
CA LEU A 383 3.02 16.51 -4.01
C LEU A 383 4.23 17.44 -4.02
N SER A 384 5.36 16.96 -3.49
CA SER A 384 6.64 17.68 -3.62
C SER A 384 7.33 17.32 -4.93
N ARG A 385 7.76 18.31 -5.68
CA ARG A 385 8.49 18.13 -6.97
C ARG A 385 9.67 19.09 -7.05
N GLY A 386 10.84 18.60 -6.62
CA GLY A 386 12.04 19.44 -6.49
C GLY A 386 11.84 20.51 -5.41
N ALA A 387 12.05 21.77 -5.76
CA ALA A 387 11.89 22.91 -4.85
C ALA A 387 10.47 23.49 -4.82
N LYS A 388 9.48 22.82 -5.37
CA LYS A 388 8.10 23.31 -5.49
C LYS A 388 7.07 22.24 -5.19
N LEU A 389 5.81 22.66 -5.09
CA LEU A 389 4.65 21.80 -4.85
C LEU A 389 3.81 21.63 -6.11
N CYS A 390 3.08 20.54 -6.16
CA CYS A 390 2.01 20.32 -7.13
C CYS A 390 0.72 20.00 -6.34
N PRO A 391 -0.24 20.95 -6.27
CA PRO A 391 -1.57 20.68 -5.73
C PRO A 391 -2.34 19.77 -6.68
N VAL A 392 -3.09 18.83 -6.10
CA VAL A 392 -3.90 17.85 -6.81
C VAL A 392 -5.32 17.89 -6.28
N GLU A 393 -6.28 18.12 -7.15
CA GLU A 393 -7.71 18.01 -6.88
C GLU A 393 -8.31 16.82 -7.63
N VAL A 394 -9.20 16.05 -7.00
CA VAL A 394 -9.82 14.84 -7.56
C VAL A 394 -11.30 15.10 -7.83
N LYS A 395 -11.74 14.90 -9.07
CA LYS A 395 -13.13 15.09 -9.49
C LYS A 395 -13.67 13.86 -10.24
N SER A 396 -14.57 13.12 -9.64
CA SER A 396 -15.32 12.06 -10.35
C SER A 396 -16.37 12.65 -11.31
N SER A 397 -16.90 13.83 -10.97
CA SER A 397 -17.88 14.60 -11.77
C SER A 397 -17.73 16.10 -11.48
N GLY A 398 -18.43 16.96 -12.23
CA GLY A 398 -18.43 18.41 -11.97
C GLY A 398 -17.08 19.10 -12.08
N TYR A 399 -16.18 18.61 -12.92
CA TYR A 399 -14.77 19.03 -13.04
C TYR A 399 -14.58 20.49 -13.48
N LYS A 400 -15.61 21.17 -14.01
CA LYS A 400 -15.56 22.60 -14.38
C LYS A 400 -15.52 23.51 -13.15
N ALA A 401 -15.87 23.02 -11.96
CA ALA A 401 -15.82 23.77 -10.71
C ALA A 401 -14.62 23.31 -9.88
N HIS A 402 -13.52 24.06 -9.94
CA HIS A 402 -12.25 23.77 -9.22
C HIS A 402 -11.78 25.00 -8.42
N ALA A 403 -12.73 25.68 -7.76
CA ALA A 403 -12.47 26.89 -7.01
C ALA A 403 -11.39 26.77 -5.92
N SER A 404 -11.24 25.58 -5.30
CA SER A 404 -10.19 25.34 -4.31
C SER A 404 -8.80 25.36 -4.94
N LEU A 405 -8.65 24.69 -6.08
CA LEU A 405 -7.38 24.66 -6.82
C LEU A 405 -6.96 26.05 -7.30
N ASP A 406 -7.93 26.85 -7.77
CA ASP A 406 -7.69 28.22 -8.20
C ASP A 406 -7.32 29.14 -7.04
N ALA A 407 -8.06 29.06 -5.93
CA ALA A 407 -7.77 29.82 -4.72
C ALA A 407 -6.41 29.44 -4.12
N PHE A 408 -6.03 28.15 -4.15
CA PHE A 408 -4.70 27.70 -3.75
C PHE A 408 -3.62 28.33 -4.62
N SER A 409 -3.84 28.32 -5.92
CA SER A 409 -2.89 28.87 -6.89
C SER A 409 -2.72 30.38 -6.76
N ALA A 410 -3.80 31.10 -6.52
CA ALA A 410 -3.74 32.53 -6.27
C ALA A 410 -2.95 32.87 -4.99
N LYS A 411 -3.17 32.07 -3.90
CA LYS A 411 -2.52 32.30 -2.60
C LYS A 411 -1.06 31.90 -2.55
N TYR A 412 -0.68 30.79 -3.23
CA TYR A 412 0.64 30.15 -3.13
C TYR A 412 1.39 30.07 -4.47
N SER A 413 1.11 30.98 -5.42
CA SER A 413 1.61 30.94 -6.82
C SER A 413 3.12 30.69 -6.92
N SER A 414 3.94 31.35 -6.09
CA SER A 414 5.41 31.22 -6.10
C SER A 414 5.92 29.83 -5.70
N ARG A 415 5.10 29.05 -5.00
CA ARG A 415 5.44 27.72 -4.47
C ARG A 415 5.03 26.57 -5.40
N ILE A 416 4.27 26.86 -6.46
CA ILE A 416 3.67 25.84 -7.35
C ILE A 416 4.56 25.60 -8.56
N LYS A 417 4.71 24.32 -8.93
CA LYS A 417 5.34 23.87 -10.18
C LYS A 417 4.27 23.61 -11.25
N ASP A 418 3.36 22.69 -10.97
CA ASP A 418 2.27 22.28 -11.84
C ASP A 418 1.00 22.15 -11.01
N ARG A 419 -0.18 22.34 -11.64
CA ARG A 419 -1.50 22.12 -11.03
C ARG A 419 -2.16 20.93 -11.68
N TYR A 420 -2.63 19.97 -10.89
CA TYR A 420 -3.29 18.78 -11.41
C TYR A 420 -4.75 18.73 -10.98
N LEU A 421 -5.64 18.55 -11.94
CA LEU A 421 -7.01 18.15 -11.71
C LEU A 421 -7.19 16.73 -12.25
N ILE A 422 -7.31 15.74 -11.35
CA ILE A 422 -7.53 14.35 -11.73
C ILE A 422 -9.01 14.10 -11.93
N TYR A 423 -9.39 13.54 -13.09
CA TYR A 423 -10.79 13.38 -13.46
C TYR A 423 -11.07 12.17 -14.35
N THR A 424 -12.31 12.04 -14.79
CA THR A 424 -12.78 10.89 -15.58
C THR A 424 -12.79 11.14 -17.10
N LYS A 425 -12.29 12.27 -17.57
CA LYS A 425 -12.19 12.58 -19.01
C LYS A 425 -10.74 12.40 -19.49
N ASP A 426 -10.52 12.59 -20.78
CA ASP A 426 -9.21 12.44 -21.39
C ASP A 426 -8.28 13.61 -21.04
N PHE A 427 -6.98 13.43 -21.25
CA PHE A 427 -5.99 14.45 -20.95
C PHE A 427 -6.31 15.75 -21.66
N ALA A 428 -6.28 16.84 -20.90
CA ALA A 428 -6.44 18.20 -21.42
C ALA A 428 -5.53 19.17 -20.65
N ARG A 429 -5.31 20.32 -21.20
CA ARG A 429 -4.63 21.44 -20.55
C ARG A 429 -5.45 22.71 -20.77
N GLU A 430 -5.80 23.36 -19.68
CA GLU A 430 -6.45 24.66 -19.71
C GLU A 430 -5.62 25.62 -18.86
N GLU A 431 -5.13 26.69 -19.48
CA GLU A 431 -4.18 27.63 -18.87
C GLU A 431 -2.98 26.91 -18.22
N GLU A 432 -2.83 27.00 -16.91
CA GLU A 432 -1.77 26.36 -16.13
C GLU A 432 -2.19 25.03 -15.51
N THR A 433 -3.47 24.62 -15.65
CA THR A 433 -4.00 23.39 -15.06
C THR A 433 -3.90 22.23 -16.03
N LEU A 434 -3.28 21.15 -15.58
CA LEU A 434 -3.25 19.89 -16.28
C LEU A 434 -4.44 19.03 -15.80
N TYR A 435 -5.35 18.73 -16.70
CA TYR A 435 -6.47 17.84 -16.48
C TYR A 435 -6.02 16.43 -16.81
N VAL A 436 -5.86 15.60 -15.77
CA VAL A 436 -5.21 14.29 -15.86
C VAL A 436 -6.25 13.18 -15.73
N PRO A 437 -6.38 12.29 -16.72
CA PRO A 437 -7.21 11.10 -16.56
C PRO A 437 -6.74 10.29 -15.35
N ALA A 438 -7.67 9.78 -14.53
CA ALA A 438 -7.35 9.04 -13.31
C ALA A 438 -6.40 7.85 -13.54
N TYR A 439 -6.46 7.19 -14.72
CA TYR A 439 -5.55 6.10 -15.08
C TYR A 439 -4.10 6.53 -15.33
N MET A 440 -3.83 7.83 -15.48
CA MET A 440 -2.47 8.38 -15.60
C MET A 440 -1.88 8.83 -14.24
N THR A 441 -2.61 8.75 -13.15
CA THR A 441 -2.12 9.12 -11.81
C THR A 441 -0.77 8.49 -11.45
N PRO A 442 -0.47 7.22 -11.79
CA PRO A 442 0.84 6.62 -11.49
C PRO A 442 2.03 7.32 -12.16
N LEU A 443 1.80 8.21 -13.11
CA LEU A 443 2.82 8.95 -13.86
C LEU A 443 3.10 10.35 -13.27
N LEU A 444 2.35 10.76 -12.24
CA LEU A 444 2.56 12.02 -11.51
C LEU A 444 3.87 11.97 -10.62
#